data_df9d5f70570bc1817007240892daa407
#
_entry.id   df9d5f70570bc1817007240892daa407
#
_cell.length_a   1.000
_cell.length_b   1.000
_cell.length_c   1.000
_cell.angle_alpha   90.00
_cell.angle_beta   90.00
_cell.angle_gamma   90.00
#
_symmetry.space_group_name_H-M   'P 1'
#
loop_
_entity.id
_entity.type
_entity.pdbx_description
1 polymer ?
#
loop_
_entity_poly.entity_id
_entity_poly.type
_entity_poly.pdbx_seq_one_letter_code
_entity_poly.pdbx_strand_id
1 'polypeptide(L)'
;MTKVREGGFLLTKVHHLSGRIFSRLLKKHEIEISPGQGRILFALWQEDSISINVLGKRTQLGKSTLTEMLDRLEESGHLKRVPSDRDRRKTLIELTDKTRELHKKYEQVSQEMLDLFYRGLTDSEIDEFEALLRRVLSNLVDFESEQG
;
A
#
# COMPACT_ATOMS: atom_id res chain seq x y z
N MET A 1 -4.50 34.53 17.84
CA MET A 1 -4.89 33.14 18.08
C MET A 1 -4.52 32.28 16.88
N THR A 2 -3.85 31.16 17.14
CA THR A 2 -3.49 30.20 16.10
C THR A 2 -4.72 29.36 15.73
N LYS A 3 -5.01 29.28 14.43
CA LYS A 3 -6.08 28.43 13.94
C LYS A 3 -5.73 26.96 14.19
N VAL A 4 -6.67 26.21 14.78
CA VAL A 4 -6.49 24.76 14.97
C VAL A 4 -6.58 24.09 13.60
N ARG A 5 -5.58 23.29 13.29
CA ARG A 5 -5.51 22.55 12.01
C ARG A 5 -6.02 21.13 12.21
N GLU A 6 -6.81 20.66 11.27
CA GLU A 6 -7.50 19.37 11.37
C GLU A 6 -6.92 18.29 10.44
N GLY A 7 -5.78 18.57 9.79
CA GLY A 7 -5.21 17.67 8.78
C GLY A 7 -5.00 16.26 9.28
N GLY A 8 -4.36 16.11 10.44
CA GLY A 8 -4.11 14.79 11.03
C GLY A 8 -5.38 14.05 11.39
N PHE A 9 -6.34 14.77 11.98
CA PHE A 9 -7.64 14.21 12.35
C PHE A 9 -8.42 13.75 11.11
N LEU A 10 -8.43 14.58 10.06
CA LEU A 10 -9.12 14.25 8.81
C LEU A 10 -8.45 13.05 8.11
N LEU A 11 -7.12 13.01 8.10
CA LEU A 11 -6.40 11.87 7.52
C LEU A 11 -6.73 10.57 8.24
N THR A 12 -6.82 10.59 9.57
CA THR A 12 -7.19 9.42 10.36
C THR A 12 -8.58 8.92 9.99
N LYS A 13 -9.55 9.84 9.91
CA LYS A 13 -10.93 9.49 9.53
C LYS A 13 -11.00 8.94 8.12
N VAL A 14 -10.33 9.60 7.18
CA VAL A 14 -10.29 9.16 5.77
C VAL A 14 -9.68 7.77 5.69
N HIS A 15 -8.56 7.55 6.36
CA HIS A 15 -7.87 6.26 6.34
C HIS A 15 -8.76 5.14 6.88
N HIS A 16 -9.41 5.35 8.02
CA HIS A 16 -10.28 4.33 8.63
C HIS A 16 -11.50 4.02 7.77
N LEU A 17 -12.18 5.05 7.26
CA LEU A 17 -13.34 4.87 6.38
C LEU A 17 -12.95 4.19 5.07
N SER A 18 -11.88 4.66 4.44
CA SER A 18 -11.37 4.10 3.20
C SER A 18 -11.05 2.61 3.37
N GLY A 19 -10.41 2.24 4.48
CA GLY A 19 -10.08 0.86 4.78
C GLY A 19 -11.30 -0.03 4.90
N ARG A 20 -12.34 0.44 5.62
CA ARG A 20 -13.58 -0.32 5.78
C ARG A 20 -14.31 -0.51 4.46
N ILE A 21 -14.42 0.57 3.68
CA ILE A 21 -15.08 0.53 2.37
C ILE A 21 -14.33 -0.38 1.41
N PHE A 22 -13.00 -0.23 1.36
CA PHE A 22 -12.15 -1.05 0.49
C PHE A 22 -12.27 -2.53 0.84
N SER A 23 -12.31 -2.88 2.13
CA SER A 23 -12.54 -4.26 2.58
C SER A 23 -13.87 -4.81 2.07
N ARG A 24 -14.94 -4.00 2.09
CA ARG A 24 -16.26 -4.41 1.56
C ARG A 24 -16.21 -4.63 0.05
N LEU A 25 -15.49 -3.76 -0.67
CA LEU A 25 -15.34 -3.89 -2.12
C LEU A 25 -14.55 -5.15 -2.48
N LEU A 26 -13.50 -5.46 -1.72
CA LEU A 26 -12.73 -6.68 -1.92
C LEU A 26 -13.61 -7.92 -1.74
N LYS A 27 -14.42 -7.96 -0.70
CA LYS A 27 -15.35 -9.06 -0.45
C LYS A 27 -16.40 -9.19 -1.55
N LYS A 28 -16.95 -8.06 -2.00
CA LYS A 28 -17.94 -8.02 -3.08
C LYS A 28 -17.39 -8.66 -4.36
N HIS A 29 -16.12 -8.47 -4.64
CA HIS A 29 -15.45 -9.02 -5.81
C HIS A 29 -14.75 -10.35 -5.54
N GLU A 30 -15.02 -10.96 -4.38
CA GLU A 30 -14.47 -12.26 -3.98
C GLU A 30 -12.94 -12.29 -3.94
N ILE A 31 -12.35 -11.18 -3.52
CA ILE A 31 -10.90 -11.07 -3.33
C ILE A 31 -10.58 -11.30 -1.86
N GLU A 32 -9.89 -12.40 -1.57
CA GLU A 32 -9.58 -12.82 -0.20
C GLU A 32 -8.23 -12.28 0.27
N ILE A 33 -8.08 -10.96 0.25
CA ILE A 33 -6.90 -10.27 0.79
C ILE A 33 -7.36 -9.10 1.64
N SER A 34 -6.57 -8.77 2.66
CA SER A 34 -6.82 -7.59 3.48
C SER A 34 -6.29 -6.34 2.77
N PRO A 35 -6.72 -5.12 3.16
CA PRO A 35 -6.14 -3.90 2.60
C PRO A 35 -4.63 -3.80 2.79
N GLY A 36 -4.08 -4.30 3.91
CA GLY A 36 -2.64 -4.32 4.14
C GLY A 36 -1.91 -5.25 3.18
N GLN A 37 -2.45 -6.44 2.94
CA GLN A 37 -1.91 -7.37 1.94
C GLN A 37 -2.00 -6.77 0.54
N GLY A 38 -3.10 -6.09 0.24
CA GLY A 38 -3.27 -5.37 -1.02
C GLY A 38 -2.22 -4.30 -1.23
N ARG A 39 -1.82 -3.61 -0.16
CA ARG A 39 -0.77 -2.59 -0.22
C ARG A 39 0.58 -3.22 -0.62
N ILE A 40 0.87 -4.39 -0.09
CA ILE A 40 2.10 -5.15 -0.45
C ILE A 40 2.06 -5.53 -1.93
N LEU A 41 0.96 -6.10 -2.38
CA LEU A 41 0.80 -6.50 -3.78
C LEU A 41 0.85 -5.30 -4.71
N PHE A 42 0.22 -4.19 -4.32
CA PHE A 42 0.26 -2.96 -5.11
C PHE A 42 1.70 -2.48 -5.31
N ALA A 43 2.50 -2.47 -4.24
CA ALA A 43 3.91 -2.07 -4.32
C ALA A 43 4.70 -2.99 -5.26
N LEU A 44 4.45 -4.30 -5.20
CA LEU A 44 5.12 -5.28 -6.06
C LEU A 44 4.66 -5.21 -7.52
N TRP A 45 3.40 -4.86 -7.76
CA TRP A 45 2.92 -4.63 -9.14
C TRP A 45 3.57 -3.40 -9.76
N GLN A 46 3.96 -2.42 -8.95
CA GLN A 46 4.71 -1.26 -9.42
C GLN A 46 6.17 -1.60 -9.70
N GLU A 47 6.78 -2.41 -8.85
CA GLU A 47 8.16 -2.89 -9.02
C GLU A 47 8.32 -4.23 -8.33
N ASP A 48 8.44 -5.27 -9.12
CA ASP A 48 8.61 -6.64 -8.65
C ASP A 48 10.06 -6.93 -8.24
N SER A 49 10.28 -8.04 -7.58
CA SER A 49 11.63 -8.53 -7.21
C SER A 49 12.43 -7.53 -6.39
N ILE A 50 11.82 -7.04 -5.32
CA ILE A 50 12.48 -6.12 -4.39
C ILE A 50 12.71 -6.79 -3.04
N SER A 51 13.69 -6.27 -2.29
CA SER A 51 14.01 -6.79 -0.96
C SER A 51 12.93 -6.46 0.06
N ILE A 52 12.90 -7.22 1.15
CA ILE A 52 11.98 -6.98 2.26
C ILE A 52 12.16 -5.56 2.82
N ASN A 53 13.41 -5.10 2.92
CA ASN A 53 13.69 -3.75 3.43
C ASN A 53 13.10 -2.65 2.53
N VAL A 54 13.25 -2.79 1.22
CA VAL A 54 12.68 -1.84 0.25
C VAL A 54 11.15 -1.88 0.32
N LEU A 55 10.58 -3.09 0.39
CA LEU A 55 9.13 -3.26 0.48
C LEU A 55 8.58 -2.62 1.76
N GLY A 56 9.28 -2.78 2.88
CA GLY A 56 8.92 -2.14 4.15
C GLY A 56 8.86 -0.63 4.05
N LYS A 57 9.85 -0.02 3.41
CA LYS A 57 9.89 1.43 3.19
C LYS A 57 8.75 1.90 2.30
N ARG A 58 8.45 1.16 1.23
CA ARG A 58 7.39 1.54 0.28
C ARG A 58 6.00 1.41 0.88
N THR A 59 5.79 0.43 1.75
CA THR A 59 4.48 0.18 2.36
C THR A 59 4.30 0.90 3.68
N GLN A 60 5.39 1.29 4.33
CA GLN A 60 5.42 1.85 5.70
C GLN A 60 4.78 0.90 6.72
N LEU A 61 4.78 -0.40 6.44
CA LEU A 61 4.34 -1.42 7.38
C LEU A 61 5.45 -1.75 8.36
N GLY A 62 5.09 -1.97 9.62
CA GLY A 62 6.05 -2.42 10.64
C GLY A 62 6.59 -3.80 10.30
N LYS A 63 7.80 -4.08 10.75
CA LYS A 63 8.52 -5.31 10.41
C LYS A 63 7.73 -6.59 10.72
N SER A 64 7.12 -6.67 11.91
CA SER A 64 6.33 -7.84 12.32
C SER A 64 5.08 -8.03 11.46
N THR A 65 4.36 -6.94 11.21
CA THR A 65 3.16 -6.94 10.37
C THR A 65 3.49 -7.34 8.94
N LEU A 66 4.57 -6.76 8.40
CA LEU A 66 5.02 -7.07 7.04
C LEU A 66 5.37 -8.55 6.91
N THR A 67 6.14 -9.08 7.84
CA THR A 67 6.55 -10.49 7.82
C THR A 67 5.34 -11.41 7.87
N GLU A 68 4.38 -11.13 8.76
CA GLU A 68 3.17 -11.93 8.88
C GLU A 68 2.35 -11.92 7.59
N MET A 69 2.18 -10.74 7.00
CA MET A 69 1.43 -10.61 5.74
C MET A 69 2.13 -11.30 4.58
N LEU A 70 3.47 -11.21 4.52
CA LEU A 70 4.26 -11.92 3.50
C LEU A 70 4.10 -13.43 3.65
N ASP A 71 4.14 -13.95 4.87
CA ASP A 71 3.93 -15.38 5.13
C ASP A 71 2.58 -15.84 4.59
N ARG A 72 1.52 -15.09 4.85
CA ARG A 72 0.18 -15.42 4.38
C ARG A 72 0.05 -15.37 2.86
N LEU A 73 0.65 -14.36 2.24
CA LEU A 73 0.64 -14.21 0.78
C LEU A 73 1.44 -15.32 0.10
N GLU A 74 2.54 -15.74 0.72
CA GLU A 74 3.33 -16.87 0.24
C GLU A 74 2.56 -18.19 0.35
N GLU A 75 1.91 -18.43 1.49
CA GLU A 75 1.07 -19.60 1.71
C GLU A 75 -0.06 -19.70 0.68
N SER A 76 -0.70 -18.58 0.35
CA SER A 76 -1.75 -18.56 -0.68
C SER A 76 -1.21 -18.56 -2.11
N GLY A 77 0.10 -18.57 -2.29
CA GLY A 77 0.73 -18.71 -3.59
C GLY A 77 0.82 -17.43 -4.42
N HIS A 78 0.59 -16.27 -3.81
CA HIS A 78 0.62 -14.98 -4.54
C HIS A 78 2.03 -14.43 -4.71
N LEU A 79 2.95 -14.81 -3.84
CA LEU A 79 4.33 -14.38 -3.94
C LEU A 79 5.26 -15.48 -3.44
N LYS A 80 6.55 -15.30 -3.66
CA LYS A 80 7.59 -16.21 -3.19
C LYS A 80 8.81 -15.42 -2.77
N ARG A 81 9.54 -15.98 -1.82
CA ARG A 81 10.84 -15.45 -1.42
C ARG A 81 11.93 -16.16 -2.21
N VAL A 82 12.82 -15.39 -2.80
CA VAL A 82 13.94 -15.95 -3.57
C VAL A 82 15.23 -15.29 -3.14
N PRO A 83 16.37 -16.03 -3.11
CA PRO A 83 17.66 -15.41 -2.83
C PRO A 83 18.04 -14.47 -3.98
N SER A 84 18.73 -13.37 -3.65
CA SER A 84 19.23 -12.45 -4.66
C SER A 84 20.41 -13.07 -5.41
N ASP A 85 20.42 -12.94 -6.73
CA ASP A 85 21.56 -13.37 -7.56
C ASP A 85 22.82 -12.54 -7.29
N ARG A 86 22.62 -11.29 -6.87
CA ARG A 86 23.72 -10.35 -6.65
C ARG A 86 24.31 -10.46 -5.24
N ASP A 87 23.47 -10.78 -4.25
CA ASP A 87 23.90 -10.87 -2.85
C ASP A 87 23.06 -11.95 -2.16
N ARG A 88 23.67 -13.10 -1.89
CA ARG A 88 23.02 -14.26 -1.25
C ARG A 88 22.47 -13.96 0.15
N ARG A 89 22.96 -12.87 0.79
CA ARG A 89 22.46 -12.46 2.11
C ARG A 89 21.12 -11.75 2.02
N LYS A 90 20.69 -11.34 0.82
CA LYS A 90 19.45 -10.64 0.59
C LYS A 90 18.41 -11.59 0.03
N THR A 91 17.18 -11.44 0.53
CA THR A 91 16.02 -12.15 0.02
C THR A 91 15.16 -11.16 -0.75
N LEU A 92 14.77 -11.56 -1.96
CA LEU A 92 13.85 -10.77 -2.79
C LEU A 92 12.46 -11.35 -2.69
N ILE A 93 11.48 -10.48 -2.80
CA ILE A 93 10.07 -10.86 -2.86
C ILE A 93 9.63 -10.75 -4.31
N GLU A 94 9.11 -11.85 -4.86
CA GLU A 94 8.64 -11.91 -6.25
C GLU A 94 7.20 -12.35 -6.33
N LEU A 95 6.45 -11.73 -7.24
CA LEU A 95 5.09 -12.15 -7.56
C LEU A 95 5.10 -13.47 -8.34
N THR A 96 4.05 -14.26 -8.18
CA THR A 96 3.83 -15.49 -8.94
C THR A 96 2.84 -15.24 -10.08
N ASP A 97 2.73 -16.18 -11.01
CA ASP A 97 1.78 -16.09 -12.11
C ASP A 97 0.32 -16.06 -11.62
N LYS A 98 0.06 -16.67 -10.46
CA LYS A 98 -1.28 -16.66 -9.84
C LYS A 98 -1.79 -15.25 -9.59
N THR A 99 -0.92 -14.28 -9.34
CA THR A 99 -1.32 -12.89 -9.05
C THR A 99 -1.86 -12.14 -10.26
N ARG A 100 -1.67 -12.62 -11.48
CA ARG A 100 -2.13 -11.92 -12.69
C ARG A 100 -3.64 -11.74 -12.71
N GLU A 101 -4.40 -12.79 -12.41
CA GLU A 101 -5.86 -12.73 -12.33
C GLU A 101 -6.31 -11.85 -11.17
N LEU A 102 -5.65 -12.02 -10.03
CA LEU A 102 -5.89 -11.20 -8.85
C LEU A 102 -5.64 -9.72 -9.16
N HIS A 103 -4.57 -9.41 -9.90
CA HIS A 103 -4.22 -8.04 -10.29
C HIS A 103 -5.35 -7.39 -11.08
N LYS A 104 -5.93 -8.10 -12.05
CA LYS A 104 -7.05 -7.57 -12.86
C LYS A 104 -8.26 -7.24 -12.00
N LYS A 105 -8.64 -8.14 -11.11
CA LYS A 105 -9.77 -7.93 -10.19
C LYS A 105 -9.46 -6.78 -9.22
N TYR A 106 -8.25 -6.74 -8.71
CA TYR A 106 -7.81 -5.70 -7.78
C TYR A 106 -7.82 -4.33 -8.45
N GLU A 107 -7.43 -4.24 -9.71
CA GLU A 107 -7.49 -2.98 -10.47
C GLU A 107 -8.92 -2.47 -10.59
N GLN A 108 -9.89 -3.36 -10.81
CA GLN A 108 -11.30 -2.98 -10.87
C GLN A 108 -11.78 -2.41 -9.53
N VAL A 109 -11.43 -3.07 -8.42
CA VAL A 109 -11.78 -2.61 -7.08
C VAL A 109 -11.09 -1.28 -6.79
N SER A 110 -9.82 -1.15 -7.15
CA SER A 110 -9.05 0.09 -6.96
C SER A 110 -9.69 1.23 -7.73
N GLN A 111 -10.16 0.98 -8.96
CA GLN A 111 -10.82 2.01 -9.77
C GLN A 111 -12.14 2.44 -9.13
N GLU A 112 -12.95 1.50 -8.64
CA GLU A 112 -14.19 1.84 -7.91
C GLU A 112 -13.88 2.71 -6.68
N MET A 113 -12.83 2.36 -5.95
CA MET A 113 -12.42 3.13 -4.76
C MET A 113 -11.94 4.52 -5.13
N LEU A 114 -11.15 4.65 -6.20
CA LEU A 114 -10.66 5.94 -6.68
C LEU A 114 -11.80 6.83 -7.14
N ASP A 115 -12.76 6.28 -7.85
CA ASP A 115 -13.93 7.03 -8.33
C ASP A 115 -14.75 7.58 -7.15
N LEU A 116 -14.88 6.79 -6.09
CA LEU A 116 -15.55 7.21 -4.88
C LEU A 116 -14.73 8.24 -4.11
N PHE A 117 -13.44 7.96 -3.92
CA PHE A 117 -12.52 8.77 -3.10
C PHE A 117 -12.37 10.18 -3.66
N TYR A 118 -12.25 10.30 -4.97
CA TYR A 118 -12.00 11.57 -5.65
C TYR A 118 -13.26 12.17 -6.29
N ARG A 119 -14.44 11.66 -5.94
CA ARG A 119 -15.70 12.16 -6.50
C ARG A 119 -15.82 13.67 -6.32
N GLY A 120 -16.07 14.38 -7.40
CA GLY A 120 -16.27 15.83 -7.37
C GLY A 120 -15.00 16.67 -7.42
N LEU A 121 -13.82 16.03 -7.39
CA LEU A 121 -12.56 16.75 -7.53
C LEU A 121 -12.13 16.75 -8.99
N THR A 122 -11.54 17.87 -9.44
CA THR A 122 -10.94 17.94 -10.78
C THR A 122 -9.58 17.25 -10.77
N ASP A 123 -9.06 16.92 -11.95
CA ASP A 123 -7.74 16.31 -12.07
C ASP A 123 -6.65 17.20 -11.45
N SER A 124 -6.77 18.50 -11.65
CA SER A 124 -5.83 19.47 -11.06
C SER A 124 -5.86 19.45 -9.53
N GLU A 125 -7.08 19.37 -8.96
CA GLU A 125 -7.24 19.29 -7.51
C GLU A 125 -6.68 17.97 -6.95
N ILE A 126 -6.87 16.87 -7.66
CA ILE A 126 -6.31 15.57 -7.28
C ILE A 126 -4.78 15.62 -7.28
N ASP A 127 -4.19 16.17 -8.34
CA ASP A 127 -2.74 16.31 -8.45
C ASP A 127 -2.17 17.16 -7.32
N GLU A 128 -2.82 18.27 -7.00
CA GLU A 128 -2.42 19.15 -5.90
C GLU A 128 -2.52 18.43 -4.55
N PHE A 129 -3.64 17.74 -4.33
CA PHE A 129 -3.88 16.98 -3.10
C PHE A 129 -2.76 15.93 -2.89
N GLU A 130 -2.46 15.15 -3.91
CA GLU A 130 -1.42 14.11 -3.84
C GLU A 130 -0.03 14.71 -3.64
N ALA A 131 0.25 15.85 -4.29
CA ALA A 131 1.52 16.55 -4.09
C ALA A 131 1.68 17.03 -2.65
N LEU A 132 0.62 17.57 -2.06
CA LEU A 132 0.63 18.00 -0.66
C LEU A 132 0.78 16.83 0.30
N LEU A 133 0.13 15.71 0.02
CA LEU A 133 0.29 14.48 0.82
C LEU A 133 1.74 13.98 0.79
N ARG A 134 2.39 14.02 -0.38
CA ARG A 134 3.79 13.61 -0.50
C ARG A 134 4.71 14.51 0.32
N ARG A 135 4.43 15.81 0.35
CA ARG A 135 5.20 16.76 1.16
C ARG A 135 5.07 16.47 2.66
N VAL A 136 3.84 16.20 3.12
CA VAL A 136 3.60 15.82 4.52
C VAL A 136 4.31 14.52 4.84
N LEU A 137 4.18 13.51 3.97
CA LEU A 137 4.86 12.23 4.14
C LEU A 137 6.37 12.39 4.24
N SER A 138 6.95 13.21 3.35
CA SER A 138 8.39 13.48 3.34
C SER A 138 8.86 14.08 4.67
N ASN A 139 8.09 15.04 5.21
CA ASN A 139 8.41 15.64 6.51
C ASN A 139 8.49 14.59 7.62
N LEU A 140 7.54 13.64 7.62
CA LEU A 140 7.46 12.60 8.65
C LEU A 140 8.58 11.57 8.48
N VAL A 141 8.87 11.17 7.25
CA VAL A 141 9.95 10.22 6.95
C VAL A 141 11.30 10.81 7.36
N ASP A 142 11.54 12.08 7.03
CA ASP A 142 12.79 12.76 7.37
C ASP A 142 12.97 12.86 8.90
N PHE A 143 11.92 13.22 9.61
CA PHE A 143 11.95 13.30 11.06
C PHE A 143 12.26 11.94 11.68
N GLU A 144 11.60 10.89 11.22
CA GLU A 144 11.83 9.53 11.74
C GLU A 144 13.26 9.06 11.49
N SER A 145 13.82 9.38 10.32
CA SER A 145 15.21 9.05 9.98
C SER A 145 16.22 9.75 10.89
N GLU A 146 15.94 11.01 11.27
CA GLU A 146 16.80 11.79 12.16
C GLU A 146 16.79 11.24 13.57
N GLN A 147 15.67 10.64 14.02
CA GLN A 147 15.53 10.07 15.37
C GLN A 147 16.04 8.63 15.45
N GLY A 148 16.14 7.97 14.34
CA GLY A 148 16.64 6.59 14.23
C GLY A 148 18.13 6.56 13.98
#